data_893667e47bcf31b3e0fefba54b264cf2
#
_entry.id   893667e47bcf31b3e0fefba54b264cf2
#
_cell.length_a   1.000
_cell.length_b   1.000
_cell.length_c   1.000
_cell.angle_alpha   90.00
_cell.angle_beta   90.00
_cell.angle_gamma   90.00
#
_symmetry.space_group_name_H-M   'P 1'
#
loop_
_entity.id
_entity.type
_entity.pdbx_description
1 polymer ?
#
loop_
_entity_poly.entity_id
_entity_poly.type
_entity_poly.pdbx_seq_one_letter_code
_entity_poly.pdbx_strand_id
1 'polypeptide(L)'
;GKISHKLAEKIAYIFTMLAEGFASLRGTKNYIWTIFWTIAIIVLYAFGSYAGMLMLDMQNFQPITFGMGWIIMSISAIGVIIPTPGSTGSYHTLAKSTLVMIFGFSETISVAYAFLTHIIGYILFIITALIMFFIVNKQKENLLEVVETEIREV
;
A
#
# COMPACT_ATOMS: atom_id res chain seq x y z
N GLY A 1 -29.24 -10.71 -23.36
CA GLY A 1 -28.85 -9.48 -23.36
C GLY A 1 -28.73 -8.48 -22.24
N LYS A 2 -29.63 -8.39 -21.23
CA LYS A 2 -29.60 -7.30 -20.21
C LYS A 2 -28.39 -7.34 -19.24
N ILE A 3 -27.85 -8.51 -18.96
CA ILE A 3 -26.65 -8.65 -18.09
C ILE A 3 -25.40 -8.15 -18.81
N SER A 4 -25.29 -8.40 -20.10
CA SER A 4 -24.18 -7.95 -20.94
C SER A 4 -24.10 -6.41 -21.02
N HIS A 5 -25.26 -5.74 -21.10
CA HIS A 5 -25.32 -4.26 -21.21
C HIS A 5 -24.87 -3.59 -19.89
N LYS A 6 -25.38 -4.04 -18.75
CA LYS A 6 -24.94 -3.53 -17.43
C LYS A 6 -23.46 -3.76 -17.13
N LEU A 7 -22.92 -4.90 -17.58
CA LEU A 7 -21.50 -5.18 -17.43
C LEU A 7 -20.65 -4.27 -18.32
N ALA A 8 -21.08 -4.05 -19.57
CA ALA A 8 -20.42 -3.14 -20.50
C ALA A 8 -20.44 -1.69 -19.97
N GLU A 9 -21.57 -1.23 -19.43
CA GLU A 9 -21.67 0.11 -18.80
C GLU A 9 -20.72 0.26 -17.60
N LYS A 10 -20.66 -0.74 -16.73
CA LYS A 10 -19.71 -0.72 -15.60
C LYS A 10 -18.26 -0.68 -16.05
N ILE A 11 -17.92 -1.47 -17.06
CA ILE A 11 -16.57 -1.49 -17.61
C ILE A 11 -16.25 -0.13 -18.26
N ALA A 12 -17.15 0.40 -19.06
CA ALA A 12 -16.99 1.73 -19.67
C ALA A 12 -16.83 2.83 -18.61
N TYR A 13 -17.64 2.80 -17.56
CA TYR A 13 -17.52 3.71 -16.42
C TYR A 13 -16.15 3.65 -15.75
N ILE A 14 -15.64 2.44 -15.47
CA ILE A 14 -14.30 2.26 -14.88
C ILE A 14 -13.21 2.85 -15.79
N PHE A 15 -13.30 2.60 -17.11
CA PHE A 15 -12.34 3.16 -18.07
C PHE A 15 -12.41 4.69 -18.13
N THR A 16 -13.61 5.26 -18.08
CA THR A 16 -13.78 6.72 -18.04
C THR A 16 -13.16 7.32 -16.78
N MET A 17 -13.46 6.75 -15.61
CA MET A 17 -12.89 7.20 -14.33
C MET A 17 -11.35 7.10 -14.32
N LEU A 18 -10.80 6.02 -14.87
CA LEU A 18 -9.35 5.88 -15.01
C LEU A 18 -8.77 6.94 -15.96
N ALA A 19 -9.41 7.17 -17.10
CA ALA A 19 -8.97 8.18 -18.07
C ALA A 19 -9.00 9.60 -17.46
N GLU A 20 -10.05 9.94 -16.72
CA GLU A 20 -10.15 11.22 -15.99
C GLU A 20 -9.06 11.34 -14.91
N GLY A 21 -8.81 10.25 -14.15
CA GLY A 21 -7.71 10.20 -13.18
C GLY A 21 -6.35 10.45 -13.84
N PHE A 22 -6.08 9.81 -14.98
CA PHE A 22 -4.86 10.07 -15.74
C PHE A 22 -4.82 11.48 -16.37
N ALA A 23 -5.97 12.02 -16.76
CA ALA A 23 -6.05 13.38 -17.28
C ALA A 23 -5.70 14.44 -16.22
N SER A 24 -5.90 14.15 -14.95
CA SER A 24 -5.49 15.04 -13.85
C SER A 24 -3.97 15.21 -13.73
N LEU A 25 -3.19 14.26 -14.27
CA LEU A 25 -1.73 14.29 -14.29
C LEU A 25 -1.14 15.17 -15.42
N ARG A 26 -1.97 16.04 -16.03
CA ARG A 26 -1.53 16.89 -17.14
C ARG A 26 -0.31 17.75 -16.76
N GLY A 27 0.70 17.72 -17.61
CA GLY A 27 1.95 18.45 -17.47
C GLY A 27 3.15 17.57 -17.12
N THR A 28 4.25 17.76 -17.84
CA THR A 28 5.48 16.96 -17.72
C THR A 28 5.99 16.89 -16.27
N LYS A 29 5.88 18.00 -15.52
CA LYS A 29 6.29 18.05 -14.12
C LYS A 29 5.48 17.08 -13.24
N ASN A 30 4.17 17.02 -13.41
CA ASN A 30 3.29 16.13 -12.62
C ASN A 30 3.59 14.66 -12.94
N TYR A 31 3.82 14.31 -14.20
CA TYR A 31 4.22 12.96 -14.59
C TYR A 31 5.56 12.55 -13.94
N ILE A 32 6.56 13.40 -13.97
CA ILE A 32 7.87 13.12 -13.38
C ILE A 32 7.73 12.89 -11.87
N TRP A 33 7.01 13.75 -11.16
CA TRP A 33 6.80 13.60 -9.73
C TRP A 33 5.98 12.34 -9.39
N THR A 34 4.96 12.03 -10.18
CA THR A 34 4.17 10.80 -9.97
C THR A 34 5.03 9.56 -10.16
N ILE A 35 5.82 9.49 -11.23
CA ILE A 35 6.73 8.36 -11.48
C ILE A 35 7.74 8.25 -10.33
N PHE A 36 8.35 9.37 -9.93
CA PHE A 36 9.34 9.39 -8.84
C PHE A 36 8.72 8.83 -7.54
N TRP A 37 7.56 9.33 -7.12
CA TRP A 37 6.91 8.87 -5.91
C TRP A 37 6.43 7.43 -6.01
N THR A 38 5.96 6.99 -7.18
CA THR A 38 5.57 5.60 -7.41
C THR A 38 6.77 4.66 -7.22
N ILE A 39 7.90 4.98 -7.83
CA ILE A 39 9.14 4.19 -7.67
C ILE A 39 9.57 4.19 -6.19
N ALA A 40 9.58 5.35 -5.54
CA ALA A 40 9.96 5.47 -4.15
C ALA A 40 9.08 4.60 -3.22
N ILE A 41 7.76 4.61 -3.42
CA ILE A 41 6.81 3.79 -2.65
C ILE A 41 7.09 2.30 -2.86
N ILE A 42 7.27 1.86 -4.10
CA ILE A 42 7.53 0.44 -4.42
C ILE A 42 8.85 -0.01 -3.78
N VAL A 43 9.91 0.80 -3.88
CA VAL A 43 11.21 0.49 -3.27
C VAL A 43 11.09 0.42 -1.74
N LEU A 44 10.35 1.35 -1.12
CA LEU A 44 10.14 1.34 0.32
C LEU A 44 9.36 0.10 0.79
N TYR A 45 8.36 -0.35 0.05
CA TYR A 45 7.64 -1.58 0.37
C TYR A 45 8.55 -2.81 0.23
N ALA A 46 9.37 -2.88 -0.81
CA ALA A 46 10.34 -3.96 -0.97
C ALA A 46 11.39 -3.96 0.15
N PHE A 47 11.84 -2.77 0.55
CA PHE A 47 12.74 -2.61 1.68
C PHE A 47 12.08 -3.03 3.00
N GLY A 48 10.82 -2.68 3.23
CA GLY A 48 10.03 -3.12 4.39
C GLY A 48 9.93 -4.65 4.47
N SER A 49 9.66 -5.31 3.33
CA SER A 49 9.66 -6.77 3.25
C SER A 49 11.02 -7.38 3.55
N TYR A 50 12.09 -6.80 3.05
CA TYR A 50 13.46 -7.23 3.34
C TYR A 50 13.83 -6.99 4.82
N ALA A 51 13.48 -5.84 5.38
CA ALA A 51 13.69 -5.52 6.78
C ALA A 51 12.95 -6.50 7.72
N GLY A 52 11.74 -6.92 7.34
CA GLY A 52 11.00 -7.97 8.07
C GLY A 52 11.76 -9.30 8.14
N MET A 53 12.49 -9.66 7.09
CA MET A 53 13.36 -10.85 7.10
C MET A 53 14.54 -10.67 8.04
N LEU A 54 15.15 -9.49 8.06
CA LEU A 54 16.26 -9.15 8.97
C LEU A 54 15.81 -9.15 10.43
N MET A 55 14.62 -8.61 10.73
CA MET A 55 14.08 -8.56 12.10
C MET A 55 13.83 -9.94 12.72
N LEU A 56 13.62 -10.95 11.87
CA LEU A 56 13.44 -12.35 12.29
C LEU A 56 14.74 -13.18 12.18
N ASP A 57 15.86 -12.52 11.98
CA ASP A 57 17.17 -13.16 11.83
C ASP A 57 17.18 -14.28 10.76
N MET A 58 16.37 -14.12 9.69
CA MET A 58 16.23 -15.13 8.64
C MET A 58 17.54 -15.40 7.90
N GLN A 59 18.48 -14.44 7.90
CA GLN A 59 19.85 -14.59 7.36
C GLN A 59 20.65 -15.70 8.07
N ASN A 60 20.28 -16.10 9.27
CA ASN A 60 20.94 -17.18 10.00
C ASN A 60 20.54 -18.58 9.47
N PHE A 61 19.42 -18.67 8.73
CA PHE A 61 18.97 -19.92 8.13
C PHE A 61 19.51 -20.10 6.72
N GLN A 62 19.53 -19.03 5.94
CA GLN A 62 20.10 -18.98 4.58
C GLN A 62 20.35 -17.54 4.14
N PRO A 63 21.21 -17.31 3.13
CA PRO A 63 21.44 -15.97 2.60
C PRO A 63 20.14 -15.32 2.12
N ILE A 64 19.86 -14.13 2.63
CA ILE A 64 18.71 -13.32 2.19
C ILE A 64 19.18 -12.15 1.34
N THR A 65 18.35 -11.72 0.40
CA THR A 65 18.65 -10.63 -0.51
C THR A 65 17.49 -9.64 -0.60
N PHE A 66 17.79 -8.42 -1.01
CA PHE A 66 16.76 -7.43 -1.30
C PHE A 66 15.77 -7.92 -2.39
N GLY A 67 16.27 -8.68 -3.38
CA GLY A 67 15.42 -9.29 -4.40
C GLY A 67 14.38 -10.25 -3.85
N MET A 68 14.68 -10.99 -2.78
CA MET A 68 13.69 -11.82 -2.08
C MET A 68 12.59 -10.96 -1.45
N GLY A 69 12.96 -9.86 -0.79
CA GLY A 69 11.99 -8.88 -0.26
C GLY A 69 11.08 -8.31 -1.35
N TRP A 70 11.65 -8.00 -2.51
CA TRP A 70 10.90 -7.53 -3.68
C TRP A 70 9.87 -8.55 -4.17
N ILE A 71 10.29 -9.82 -4.31
CA ILE A 71 9.41 -10.91 -4.77
C ILE A 71 8.29 -11.16 -3.75
N ILE A 72 8.62 -11.23 -2.45
CA ILE A 72 7.62 -11.41 -1.39
C ILE A 72 6.59 -10.27 -1.43
N MET A 73 7.04 -9.03 -1.47
CA MET A 73 6.19 -7.85 -1.56
C MET A 73 5.25 -7.95 -2.77
N SER A 74 5.79 -8.25 -3.94
CA SER A 74 5.03 -8.31 -5.19
C SER A 74 3.95 -9.40 -5.18
N ILE A 75 4.27 -10.59 -4.70
CA ILE A 75 3.30 -11.69 -4.62
C ILE A 75 2.27 -11.43 -3.52
N SER A 76 2.71 -10.92 -2.37
CA SER A 76 1.80 -10.62 -1.25
C SER A 76 0.83 -9.49 -1.59
N ALA A 77 1.22 -8.53 -2.44
CA ALA A 77 0.36 -7.47 -2.92
C ALA A 77 -0.87 -8.00 -3.67
N ILE A 78 -0.75 -9.15 -4.36
CA ILE A 78 -1.90 -9.83 -4.99
C ILE A 78 -2.92 -10.24 -3.92
N GLY A 79 -2.45 -10.67 -2.75
CA GLY A 79 -3.31 -11.04 -1.62
C GLY A 79 -4.12 -9.86 -1.08
N VAL A 80 -3.59 -8.65 -1.17
CA VAL A 80 -4.29 -7.44 -0.73
C VAL A 80 -5.48 -7.10 -1.65
N ILE A 81 -5.44 -7.50 -2.92
CA ILE A 81 -6.53 -7.30 -3.88
C ILE A 81 -7.75 -8.18 -3.54
N ILE A 82 -7.52 -9.32 -2.88
CA ILE A 82 -8.61 -10.22 -2.47
C ILE A 82 -9.39 -9.54 -1.32
N PRO A 83 -10.73 -9.35 -1.47
CA PRO A 83 -11.53 -8.60 -0.50
C PRO A 83 -11.77 -9.43 0.79
N THR A 84 -10.74 -9.52 1.61
CA THR A 84 -10.83 -10.09 2.97
C THR A 84 -10.70 -8.96 3.99
N PRO A 85 -11.35 -9.03 5.17
CA PRO A 85 -11.24 -8.01 6.19
C PRO A 85 -9.77 -7.73 6.56
N GLY A 86 -9.30 -6.52 6.26
CA GLY A 86 -7.93 -6.10 6.47
C GLY A 86 -6.88 -6.93 5.70
N SER A 87 -7.24 -7.56 4.58
CA SER A 87 -6.40 -8.51 3.84
C SER A 87 -5.86 -9.67 4.69
N THR A 88 -6.47 -9.89 5.85
CA THR A 88 -6.09 -10.96 6.77
C THR A 88 -6.43 -12.31 6.15
N GLY A 89 -5.48 -13.22 6.15
CA GLY A 89 -5.60 -14.51 5.51
C GLY A 89 -4.99 -14.55 4.11
N SER A 90 -5.47 -13.74 3.17
CA SER A 90 -4.93 -13.72 1.81
C SER A 90 -3.47 -13.26 1.75
N TYR A 91 -3.14 -12.14 2.41
CA TYR A 91 -1.75 -11.69 2.57
C TYR A 91 -0.88 -12.75 3.26
N HIS A 92 -1.34 -13.26 4.42
CA HIS A 92 -0.58 -14.25 5.19
C HIS A 92 -0.30 -15.53 4.38
N THR A 93 -1.30 -16.00 3.66
CA THR A 93 -1.17 -17.20 2.83
C THR A 93 -0.13 -16.99 1.73
N LEU A 94 -0.20 -15.88 1.00
CA LEU A 94 0.72 -15.63 -0.10
C LEU A 94 2.14 -15.33 0.40
N ALA A 95 2.31 -14.53 1.45
CA ALA A 95 3.62 -14.27 2.04
C ALA A 95 4.29 -15.54 2.55
N LYS A 96 3.55 -16.35 3.35
CA LYS A 96 4.00 -17.67 3.82
C LYS A 96 4.37 -18.57 2.66
N SER A 97 3.45 -18.73 1.69
CA SER A 97 3.67 -19.66 0.55
C SER A 97 4.88 -19.24 -0.28
N THR A 98 5.10 -17.95 -0.49
CA THR A 98 6.29 -17.45 -1.19
C THR A 98 7.57 -17.85 -0.47
N LEU A 99 7.60 -17.66 0.85
CA LEU A 99 8.78 -18.01 1.66
C LEU A 99 9.05 -19.51 1.67
N VAL A 100 8.01 -20.32 1.82
CA VAL A 100 8.15 -21.79 1.88
C VAL A 100 8.44 -22.38 0.50
N MET A 101 7.62 -22.06 -0.50
CA MET A 101 7.65 -22.76 -1.79
C MET A 101 8.71 -22.23 -2.75
N ILE A 102 9.01 -20.93 -2.69
CA ILE A 102 9.98 -20.32 -3.60
C ILE A 102 11.36 -20.25 -2.95
N PHE A 103 11.41 -19.89 -1.65
CA PHE A 103 12.69 -19.66 -1.00
C PHE A 103 13.10 -20.77 -0.02
N GLY A 104 12.25 -21.78 0.22
CA GLY A 104 12.59 -22.95 1.03
C GLY A 104 12.72 -22.71 2.53
N PHE A 105 12.18 -21.62 3.07
CA PHE A 105 12.13 -21.39 4.50
C PHE A 105 11.15 -22.35 5.19
N SER A 106 11.38 -22.63 6.47
CA SER A 106 10.45 -23.44 7.24
C SER A 106 9.11 -22.76 7.42
N GLU A 107 8.04 -23.53 7.59
CA GLU A 107 6.70 -23.00 7.82
C GLU A 107 6.63 -22.08 9.04
N THR A 108 7.32 -22.43 10.12
CA THR A 108 7.31 -21.69 11.39
C THR A 108 7.80 -20.26 11.21
N ILE A 109 8.99 -20.08 10.59
CA ILE A 109 9.54 -18.75 10.39
C ILE A 109 8.75 -17.96 9.35
N SER A 110 8.19 -18.64 8.33
CA SER A 110 7.40 -18.02 7.27
C SER A 110 6.06 -17.49 7.79
N VAL A 111 5.42 -18.21 8.71
CA VAL A 111 4.21 -17.77 9.39
C VAL A 111 4.54 -16.59 10.31
N ALA A 112 5.60 -16.69 11.11
CA ALA A 112 6.04 -15.60 11.98
C ALA A 112 6.31 -14.32 11.17
N TYR A 113 7.00 -14.43 10.03
CA TYR A 113 7.24 -13.32 9.11
C TYR A 113 5.94 -12.69 8.63
N ALA A 114 5.00 -13.51 8.11
CA ALA A 114 3.75 -12.99 7.55
C ALA A 114 2.91 -12.24 8.60
N PHE A 115 2.83 -12.77 9.83
CA PHE A 115 2.12 -12.10 10.92
C PHE A 115 2.84 -10.83 11.38
N LEU A 116 4.13 -10.90 11.63
CA LEU A 116 4.92 -9.77 12.13
C LEU A 116 4.87 -8.58 11.16
N THR A 117 5.15 -8.81 9.88
CA THR A 117 5.15 -7.75 8.86
C THR A 117 3.76 -7.14 8.68
N HIS A 118 2.70 -7.95 8.76
CA HIS A 118 1.34 -7.47 8.66
C HIS A 118 0.97 -6.58 9.86
N ILE A 119 1.26 -7.03 11.09
CA ILE A 119 0.98 -6.26 12.31
C ILE A 119 1.77 -4.95 12.32
N ILE A 120 3.06 -4.97 11.99
CA ILE A 120 3.89 -3.77 11.90
C ILE A 120 3.32 -2.81 10.85
N GLY A 121 2.94 -3.32 9.68
CA GLY A 121 2.31 -2.53 8.63
C GLY A 121 1.04 -1.82 9.12
N TYR A 122 0.17 -2.52 9.85
CA TYR A 122 -1.03 -1.91 10.45
C TYR A 122 -0.71 -0.85 11.48
N ILE A 123 0.23 -1.11 12.38
CA ILE A 123 0.64 -0.13 13.39
C ILE A 123 1.15 1.14 12.72
N LEU A 124 2.04 1.01 11.74
CA LEU A 124 2.58 2.14 10.99
C LEU A 124 1.48 2.90 10.24
N PHE A 125 0.54 2.18 9.63
CA PHE A 125 -0.59 2.79 8.93
C PHE A 125 -1.49 3.58 9.88
N ILE A 126 -1.83 3.02 11.05
CA ILE A 126 -2.65 3.69 12.07
C ILE A 126 -1.93 4.93 12.60
N ILE A 127 -0.65 4.82 12.94
CA ILE A 127 0.13 5.97 13.41
C ILE A 127 0.16 7.08 12.36
N THR A 128 0.44 6.74 11.11
CA THR A 128 0.48 7.70 10.01
C THR A 128 -0.90 8.36 9.80
N ALA A 129 -1.97 7.57 9.84
CA ALA A 129 -3.33 8.08 9.71
C ALA A 129 -3.69 9.05 10.83
N LEU A 130 -3.33 8.75 12.08
CA LEU A 130 -3.54 9.63 13.23
C LEU A 130 -2.74 10.94 13.08
N ILE A 131 -1.46 10.87 12.72
CA ILE A 131 -0.63 12.06 12.48
C ILE A 131 -1.27 12.94 11.41
N MET A 132 -1.66 12.36 10.27
CA MET A 132 -2.29 13.10 9.18
C MET A 132 -3.65 13.68 9.58
N PHE A 133 -4.44 12.95 10.37
CA PHE A 133 -5.70 13.46 10.90
C PHE A 133 -5.49 14.75 11.74
N PHE A 134 -4.52 14.76 12.64
CA PHE A 134 -4.23 15.94 13.45
C PHE A 134 -3.70 17.10 12.62
N ILE A 135 -2.83 16.85 11.64
CA ILE A 135 -2.29 17.88 10.75
C ILE A 135 -3.42 18.54 9.94
N VAL A 136 -4.28 17.73 9.32
CA VAL A 136 -5.39 18.22 8.49
C VAL A 136 -6.43 18.97 9.34
N ASN A 137 -6.72 18.48 10.54
CA ASN A 137 -7.69 19.13 11.41
C ASN A 137 -7.20 20.51 11.86
N LYS A 138 -5.92 20.62 12.23
CA LYS A 138 -5.30 21.91 12.56
C LYS A 138 -5.28 22.90 11.38
N GLN A 139 -5.04 22.41 10.17
CA GLN A 139 -5.10 23.26 8.98
C GLN A 139 -6.53 23.77 8.72
N LYS A 140 -7.53 22.95 8.95
CA LYS A 140 -8.93 23.33 8.80
C LYS A 140 -9.34 24.41 9.84
N GLU A 141 -8.91 24.27 11.09
CA GLU A 141 -9.14 25.27 12.13
C GLU A 141 -8.52 26.64 11.76
N ASN A 142 -7.27 26.63 11.30
CA ASN A 142 -6.59 27.85 10.87
C ASN A 142 -7.31 28.53 9.68
N LEU A 143 -7.79 27.75 8.71
CA LEU A 143 -8.54 28.29 7.57
C LEU A 143 -9.88 28.89 7.99
N LEU A 144 -10.59 28.27 8.91
CA LEU A 144 -11.85 28.79 9.44
C LEU A 144 -11.64 30.11 10.19
N GLU A 145 -10.59 30.21 10.99
CA GLU A 145 -10.24 31.43 11.72
C GLU A 145 -9.90 32.59 10.75
N VAL A 146 -9.15 32.33 9.68
CA VAL A 146 -8.85 33.33 8.65
C VAL A 146 -10.12 33.82 7.97
N VAL A 147 -11.00 32.91 7.56
CA VAL A 147 -12.27 33.27 6.91
C VAL A 147 -13.18 34.07 7.84
N GLU A 148 -13.25 33.70 9.12
CA GLU A 148 -14.05 34.40 10.10
C GLU A 148 -13.53 35.84 10.36
N THR A 149 -12.22 36.01 10.33
CA THR A 149 -11.56 37.32 10.47
C THR A 149 -11.86 38.22 9.28
N GLU A 150 -11.73 37.71 8.05
CA GLU A 150 -12.07 38.46 6.84
C GLU A 150 -13.54 38.89 6.79
N ILE A 151 -14.48 38.02 7.25
CA ILE A 151 -15.91 38.37 7.30
C ILE A 151 -16.20 39.47 8.32
N ARG A 152 -15.44 39.57 9.40
CA ARG A 152 -15.64 40.59 10.44
C ARG A 152 -15.10 41.97 10.05
N GLU A 153 -14.19 42.06 9.09
CA GLU A 153 -13.59 43.28 8.61
C GLU A 153 -14.38 43.97 7.47
N VAL A 154 -15.41 43.29 6.95
CA VAL A 154 -16.35 43.79 5.92
C VAL A 154 -17.66 44.23 6.55
#